data_9c517f3214949a5b2ea616680c762102
#
_entry.id   9c517f3214949a5b2ea616680c762102
#
_cell.length_a   1.000
_cell.length_b   1.000
_cell.length_c   1.000
_cell.angle_alpha   90.00
_cell.angle_beta   90.00
_cell.angle_gamma   90.00
#
_symmetry.space_group_name_H-M   'P 1'
#
loop_
_entity.id
_entity.type
_entity.pdbx_description
1 polymer ?
#
loop_
_entity_poly.entity_id
_entity_poly.type
_entity_poly.pdbx_seq_one_letter_code
_entity_poly.pdbx_strand_id
1 'polypeptide(L)'
;MSGTSEIDVLVSEVGPRDGLQSIKSIMPTAAKKAWIAAEAAAGVREIEVCSFVPAKLMPQMADAAEVVAYARTIPGLTVLALVPNFKGAENAINAGAHKIALPLSASETHSKANLRKSHADVIEDVRRIAALLKSLPAEGRPGFEGNIATAFGCTLEGVVPEKKVVELAVALMEAGCEDIGLSDTTGYANPMQLRRLIRLVREAVGRDKLSSVHLHNTRGLGGCPHAPGASGNIVTEDLVFMLDAMGLRTGIDIGKLLEVRQILRESLPDDELYGFTPDAGLPKGYGPGGWGVA
;
A
#
# COMPACT_ATOMS: atom_id res chain seq x y z
N MET A 1 -9.79 2.88 -31.78
CA MET A 1 -9.04 1.79 -31.12
C MET A 1 -8.17 2.46 -30.07
N SER A 2 -8.67 2.56 -28.84
CA SER A 2 -7.87 3.05 -27.71
C SER A 2 -6.97 1.90 -27.27
N GLY A 3 -5.69 1.96 -27.70
CA GLY A 3 -4.69 1.05 -27.17
C GLY A 3 -4.61 1.25 -25.66
N THR A 4 -5.00 0.28 -24.89
CA THR A 4 -4.59 0.18 -23.48
C THR A 4 -3.08 0.14 -23.51
N SER A 5 -2.42 1.26 -23.22
CA SER A 5 -0.97 1.28 -23.11
C SER A 5 -0.61 0.28 -22.01
N GLU A 6 0.06 -0.79 -22.42
CA GLU A 6 0.54 -1.82 -21.51
C GLU A 6 1.45 -1.14 -20.48
N ILE A 7 1.16 -1.27 -19.19
CA ILE A 7 2.01 -0.76 -18.13
C ILE A 7 3.05 -1.82 -17.76
N ASP A 8 4.27 -1.39 -17.46
CA ASP A 8 5.35 -2.27 -17.03
C ASP A 8 5.37 -2.42 -15.49
N VAL A 9 4.98 -1.36 -14.78
CA VAL A 9 4.91 -1.33 -13.32
C VAL A 9 3.60 -0.67 -12.86
N LEU A 10 2.81 -1.40 -12.07
CA LEU A 10 1.67 -0.85 -11.35
C LEU A 10 2.17 -0.14 -10.10
N VAL A 11 1.99 1.17 -10.02
CA VAL A 11 2.21 1.94 -8.79
C VAL A 11 0.89 1.99 -8.03
N SER A 12 0.89 1.47 -6.81
CA SER A 12 -0.24 1.50 -5.88
C SER A 12 -0.01 2.62 -4.87
N GLU A 13 -0.88 3.60 -4.84
CA GLU A 13 -0.80 4.73 -3.90
C GLU A 13 -1.31 4.32 -2.52
N VAL A 14 -0.55 4.62 -1.47
CA VAL A 14 -0.90 4.25 -0.09
C VAL A 14 -1.01 5.44 0.86
N GLY A 15 -0.74 6.64 0.38
CA GLY A 15 -0.80 7.88 1.16
C GLY A 15 -2.14 8.12 1.86
N PRO A 16 -3.29 7.91 1.19
CA PRO A 16 -4.61 8.05 1.82
C PRO A 16 -4.85 7.11 3.01
N ARG A 17 -4.14 5.97 3.07
CA ARG A 17 -4.18 5.04 4.19
C ARG A 17 -2.95 5.16 5.07
N ASP A 18 -1.77 4.73 4.59
CA ASP A 18 -0.56 4.61 5.40
C ASP A 18 0.00 5.99 5.77
N GLY A 19 -0.01 6.91 4.83
CA GLY A 19 0.38 8.31 5.05
C GLY A 19 -0.47 8.94 6.14
N LEU A 20 -1.79 8.96 5.96
CA LEU A 20 -2.71 9.63 6.88
C LEU A 20 -2.79 8.99 8.27
N GLN A 21 -2.66 7.67 8.38
CA GLN A 21 -2.73 7.01 9.70
C GLN A 21 -1.53 7.30 10.58
N SER A 22 -0.42 7.73 10.02
CA SER A 22 0.84 7.97 10.74
C SER A 22 0.99 9.41 11.25
N ILE A 23 0.14 10.32 10.81
CA ILE A 23 0.13 11.73 11.24
C ILE A 23 -0.96 11.98 12.28
N LYS A 24 -0.84 13.11 13.00
CA LYS A 24 -1.83 13.50 14.02
C LYS A 24 -3.04 14.21 13.42
N SER A 25 -2.85 14.89 12.31
CA SER A 25 -3.89 15.63 11.61
C SER A 25 -4.96 14.69 11.09
N ILE A 26 -6.20 15.16 11.10
CA ILE A 26 -7.35 14.43 10.51
C ILE A 26 -7.75 15.17 9.25
N MET A 27 -7.41 14.60 8.10
CA MET A 27 -7.80 15.17 6.81
C MET A 27 -9.32 15.09 6.63
N PRO A 28 -9.99 16.20 6.27
CA PRO A 28 -11.43 16.18 6.00
C PRO A 28 -11.80 15.16 4.91
N THR A 29 -12.92 14.46 5.07
CA THR A 29 -13.39 13.44 4.10
C THR A 29 -13.52 13.99 2.69
N ALA A 30 -13.96 15.24 2.52
CA ALA A 30 -14.04 15.88 1.21
C ALA A 30 -12.65 16.03 0.56
N ALA A 31 -11.63 16.34 1.34
CA ALA A 31 -10.26 16.45 0.85
C ALA A 31 -9.67 15.10 0.48
N LYS A 32 -9.93 14.03 1.26
CA LYS A 32 -9.54 12.65 0.89
C LYS A 32 -10.15 12.25 -0.45
N LYS A 33 -11.44 12.52 -0.65
CA LYS A 33 -12.14 12.26 -1.91
C LYS A 33 -11.54 13.03 -3.07
N ALA A 34 -11.23 14.31 -2.88
CA ALA A 34 -10.59 15.14 -3.90
C ALA A 34 -9.18 14.61 -4.24
N TRP A 35 -8.40 14.22 -3.24
CA TRP A 35 -7.09 13.61 -3.43
C TRP A 35 -7.18 12.31 -4.26
N ILE A 36 -8.00 11.36 -3.85
CA ILE A 36 -8.21 10.09 -4.57
C ILE A 36 -8.67 10.32 -6.02
N ALA A 37 -9.58 11.28 -6.24
CA ALA A 37 -10.04 11.61 -7.60
C ALA A 37 -8.92 12.21 -8.45
N ALA A 38 -8.09 13.09 -7.89
CA ALA A 38 -6.98 13.72 -8.60
C ALA A 38 -5.86 12.70 -8.93
N GLU A 39 -5.54 11.80 -8.01
CA GLU A 39 -4.61 10.69 -8.27
C GLU A 39 -5.10 9.79 -9.41
N ALA A 40 -6.37 9.39 -9.37
CA ALA A 40 -6.97 8.59 -10.43
C ALA A 40 -6.98 9.33 -11.78
N ALA A 41 -7.24 10.65 -11.79
CA ALA A 41 -7.18 11.48 -12.98
C ALA A 41 -5.74 11.67 -13.51
N ALA A 42 -4.74 11.57 -12.64
CA ALA A 42 -3.33 11.53 -13.03
C ALA A 42 -2.91 10.16 -13.60
N GLY A 43 -3.76 9.12 -13.50
CA GLY A 43 -3.50 7.79 -14.06
C GLY A 43 -3.14 6.71 -13.04
N VAL A 44 -3.20 7.01 -11.74
CA VAL A 44 -3.05 6.01 -10.69
C VAL A 44 -4.24 5.03 -10.76
N ARG A 45 -3.95 3.74 -10.89
CA ARG A 45 -4.96 2.70 -11.12
C ARG A 45 -5.32 1.88 -9.89
N GLU A 46 -4.51 1.94 -8.84
CA GLU A 46 -4.77 1.28 -7.56
C GLU A 46 -4.42 2.23 -6.41
N ILE A 47 -5.34 2.38 -5.46
CA ILE A 47 -5.15 3.21 -4.27
C ILE A 47 -5.62 2.42 -3.04
N GLU A 48 -4.76 2.34 -2.03
CA GLU A 48 -5.15 1.91 -0.68
C GLU A 48 -5.80 3.09 0.04
N VAL A 49 -7.12 3.19 -0.08
CA VAL A 49 -7.88 4.40 0.27
C VAL A 49 -8.13 4.57 1.76
N CYS A 50 -8.06 3.50 2.54
CA CYS A 50 -8.32 3.54 3.99
C CYS A 50 -7.91 2.25 4.70
N SER A 51 -8.07 2.24 6.04
CA SER A 51 -8.08 1.02 6.84
C SER A 51 -9.37 0.90 7.66
N PHE A 52 -9.84 -0.34 7.87
CA PHE A 52 -11.00 -0.64 8.70
C PHE A 52 -10.58 -0.96 10.15
N VAL A 53 -9.64 -0.18 10.67
CA VAL A 53 -9.30 -0.15 12.10
C VAL A 53 -10.40 0.61 12.84
N PRO A 54 -10.78 0.21 14.08
CA PRO A 54 -11.78 0.94 14.85
C PRO A 54 -11.44 2.43 15.00
N ALA A 55 -12.39 3.32 14.73
CA ALA A 55 -12.23 4.78 14.78
C ALA A 55 -11.68 5.29 16.13
N LYS A 56 -12.00 4.60 17.23
CA LYS A 56 -11.44 4.90 18.57
C LYS A 56 -9.93 4.78 18.62
N LEU A 57 -9.35 3.88 17.81
CA LEU A 57 -7.90 3.64 17.75
C LEU A 57 -7.24 4.46 16.64
N MET A 58 -7.98 4.73 15.57
CA MET A 58 -7.50 5.42 14.37
C MET A 58 -8.55 6.43 13.87
N PRO A 59 -8.68 7.59 14.53
CA PRO A 59 -9.68 8.61 14.14
C PRO A 59 -9.51 9.09 12.70
N GLN A 60 -8.29 9.07 12.16
CA GLN A 60 -7.99 9.42 10.78
C GLN A 60 -8.75 8.55 9.75
N MET A 61 -9.17 7.35 10.14
CA MET A 61 -9.87 6.38 9.29
C MET A 61 -11.35 6.20 9.66
N ALA A 62 -11.91 7.12 10.45
CA ALA A 62 -13.30 7.01 10.92
C ALA A 62 -14.34 7.01 9.76
N ASP A 63 -13.98 7.59 8.64
CA ASP A 63 -14.78 7.75 7.41
C ASP A 63 -14.51 6.65 6.35
N ALA A 64 -13.82 5.57 6.71
CA ALA A 64 -13.37 4.53 5.79
C ALA A 64 -14.46 4.02 4.82
N ALA A 65 -15.66 3.72 5.32
CA ALA A 65 -16.76 3.23 4.49
C ALA A 65 -17.22 4.27 3.45
N GLU A 66 -17.29 5.54 3.83
CA GLU A 66 -17.67 6.65 2.95
C GLU A 66 -16.60 6.89 1.86
N VAL A 67 -15.33 6.80 2.23
CA VAL A 67 -14.21 6.95 1.29
C VAL A 67 -14.20 5.81 0.28
N VAL A 68 -14.38 4.55 0.72
CA VAL A 68 -14.50 3.39 -0.17
C VAL A 68 -15.67 3.55 -1.13
N ALA A 69 -16.87 3.88 -0.60
CA ALA A 69 -18.06 4.06 -1.42
C ALA A 69 -17.86 5.13 -2.51
N TYR A 70 -17.20 6.23 -2.19
CA TYR A 70 -16.84 7.26 -3.17
C TYR A 70 -15.81 6.76 -4.20
N ALA A 71 -14.70 6.19 -3.74
CA ALA A 71 -13.63 5.72 -4.62
C ALA A 71 -14.13 4.67 -5.63
N ARG A 72 -15.10 3.84 -5.23
CA ARG A 72 -15.80 2.89 -6.10
C ARG A 72 -16.52 3.53 -7.28
N THR A 73 -16.88 4.79 -7.20
CA THR A 73 -17.53 5.51 -8.32
C THR A 73 -16.55 5.94 -9.41
N ILE A 74 -15.24 5.86 -9.16
CA ILE A 74 -14.21 6.29 -10.10
C ILE A 74 -13.91 5.16 -11.10
N PRO A 75 -14.18 5.35 -12.40
CA PRO A 75 -13.97 4.30 -13.39
C PRO A 75 -12.49 3.90 -13.51
N GLY A 76 -12.23 2.60 -13.54
CA GLY A 76 -10.88 2.05 -13.74
C GLY A 76 -9.97 2.09 -12.51
N LEU A 77 -10.46 2.60 -11.36
CA LEU A 77 -9.71 2.59 -10.11
C LEU A 77 -9.94 1.29 -9.34
N THR A 78 -8.89 0.59 -8.97
CA THR A 78 -8.89 -0.49 -8.00
C THR A 78 -8.83 0.10 -6.59
N VAL A 79 -9.87 -0.14 -5.81
CA VAL A 79 -10.00 0.36 -4.42
C VAL A 79 -9.51 -0.72 -3.47
N LEU A 80 -8.34 -0.50 -2.85
CA LEU A 80 -7.75 -1.37 -1.85
C LEU A 80 -8.05 -0.82 -0.44
N ALA A 81 -8.30 -1.70 0.52
CA ALA A 81 -8.49 -1.34 1.93
C ALA A 81 -7.72 -2.30 2.84
N LEU A 82 -7.02 -1.74 3.84
CA LEU A 82 -6.38 -2.53 4.88
C LEU A 82 -7.40 -3.00 5.92
N VAL A 83 -7.32 -4.26 6.30
CA VAL A 83 -8.20 -4.88 7.30
C VAL A 83 -7.38 -5.51 8.43
N PRO A 84 -7.57 -5.11 9.70
CA PRO A 84 -6.74 -5.61 10.81
C PRO A 84 -7.18 -6.99 11.33
N ASN A 85 -8.36 -7.46 10.92
CA ASN A 85 -9.00 -8.68 11.42
C ASN A 85 -10.26 -9.02 10.61
N PHE A 86 -10.90 -10.13 11.00
CA PHE A 86 -12.14 -10.60 10.38
C PHE A 86 -13.25 -9.53 10.34
N LYS A 87 -13.48 -8.78 11.45
CA LYS A 87 -14.52 -7.74 11.48
C LYS A 87 -14.22 -6.57 10.54
N GLY A 88 -12.95 -6.18 10.45
CA GLY A 88 -12.51 -5.19 9.46
C GLY A 88 -12.76 -5.66 8.03
N ALA A 89 -12.52 -6.94 7.75
CA ALA A 89 -12.79 -7.52 6.44
C ALA A 89 -14.29 -7.50 6.09
N GLU A 90 -15.18 -7.90 7.02
CA GLU A 90 -16.63 -7.78 6.81
C GLU A 90 -17.02 -6.34 6.46
N ASN A 91 -16.50 -5.36 7.18
CA ASN A 91 -16.83 -3.95 6.95
C ASN A 91 -16.30 -3.46 5.59
N ALA A 92 -15.09 -3.85 5.18
CA ALA A 92 -14.50 -3.50 3.89
C ALA A 92 -15.27 -4.12 2.71
N ILE A 93 -15.67 -5.39 2.85
CA ILE A 93 -16.51 -6.10 1.87
C ILE A 93 -17.85 -5.40 1.71
N ASN A 94 -18.52 -5.08 2.84
CA ASN A 94 -19.81 -4.39 2.83
C ASN A 94 -19.72 -2.97 2.26
N ALA A 95 -18.59 -2.29 2.42
CA ALA A 95 -18.33 -1.00 1.79
C ALA A 95 -18.04 -1.11 0.30
N GLY A 96 -17.73 -2.31 -0.20
CA GLY A 96 -17.49 -2.62 -1.60
C GLY A 96 -16.04 -2.46 -2.04
N ALA A 97 -15.05 -2.63 -1.18
CA ALA A 97 -13.64 -2.65 -1.59
C ALA A 97 -13.39 -3.68 -2.71
N HIS A 98 -12.54 -3.35 -3.69
CA HIS A 98 -12.17 -4.27 -4.76
C HIS A 98 -11.10 -5.28 -4.31
N LYS A 99 -10.25 -4.87 -3.37
CA LYS A 99 -9.19 -5.68 -2.79
C LYS A 99 -9.07 -5.37 -1.30
N ILE A 100 -8.79 -6.37 -0.51
CA ILE A 100 -8.49 -6.20 0.92
C ILE A 100 -7.10 -6.76 1.21
N ALA A 101 -6.36 -6.06 2.07
CA ALA A 101 -5.04 -6.49 2.54
C ALA A 101 -5.05 -6.71 4.05
N LEU A 102 -4.57 -7.87 4.50
CA LEU A 102 -4.41 -8.16 5.91
C LEU A 102 -2.93 -8.23 6.26
N PRO A 103 -2.45 -7.37 7.20
CA PRO A 103 -1.05 -7.37 7.60
C PRO A 103 -0.75 -8.51 8.58
N LEU A 104 0.40 -9.19 8.36
CA LEU A 104 1.02 -10.10 9.30
C LEU A 104 2.49 -9.70 9.44
N SER A 105 2.93 -9.33 10.65
CA SER A 105 4.34 -8.96 10.85
C SER A 105 5.21 -10.20 10.93
N ALA A 106 6.33 -10.24 10.20
CA ALA A 106 7.30 -11.33 10.29
C ALA A 106 7.93 -11.43 11.70
N SER A 107 8.13 -10.28 12.36
CA SER A 107 8.46 -10.19 13.78
C SER A 107 7.21 -10.50 14.63
N GLU A 108 7.27 -11.52 15.48
CA GLU A 108 6.15 -11.85 16.35
C GLU A 108 5.95 -10.82 17.47
N THR A 109 7.04 -10.24 17.95
CA THR A 109 6.99 -9.14 18.93
C THR A 109 6.26 -7.93 18.34
N HIS A 110 6.57 -7.58 17.09
CA HIS A 110 5.85 -6.50 16.39
C HIS A 110 4.38 -6.87 16.13
N SER A 111 4.07 -8.11 15.76
CA SER A 111 2.70 -8.57 15.58
C SER A 111 1.86 -8.40 16.86
N LYS A 112 2.42 -8.79 18.01
CA LYS A 112 1.79 -8.60 19.33
C LYS A 112 1.63 -7.12 19.69
N ALA A 113 2.60 -6.27 19.35
CA ALA A 113 2.52 -4.84 19.62
C ALA A 113 1.48 -4.15 18.72
N ASN A 114 1.46 -4.46 17.43
CA ASN A 114 0.62 -3.81 16.42
C ASN A 114 -0.81 -4.35 16.38
N LEU A 115 -0.99 -5.66 16.33
CA LEU A 115 -2.28 -6.33 16.18
C LEU A 115 -2.79 -6.98 17.46
N ARG A 116 -1.96 -7.08 18.51
CA ARG A 116 -2.20 -7.84 19.74
C ARG A 116 -2.47 -9.33 19.48
N LYS A 117 -1.84 -9.88 18.43
CA LYS A 117 -2.04 -11.25 17.95
C LYS A 117 -0.71 -11.96 17.72
N SER A 118 -0.71 -13.28 17.96
CA SER A 118 0.35 -14.17 17.49
C SER A 118 0.21 -14.41 15.97
N HIS A 119 1.25 -15.00 15.36
CA HIS A 119 1.16 -15.44 13.96
C HIS A 119 -0.01 -16.42 13.74
N ALA A 120 -0.21 -17.36 14.68
CA ALA A 120 -1.29 -18.33 14.59
C ALA A 120 -2.68 -17.67 14.60
N ASP A 121 -2.90 -16.66 15.45
CA ASP A 121 -4.16 -15.92 15.53
C ASP A 121 -4.43 -15.15 14.24
N VAL A 122 -3.39 -14.54 13.63
CA VAL A 122 -3.54 -13.82 12.36
C VAL A 122 -3.85 -14.79 11.23
N ILE A 123 -3.17 -15.94 11.15
CA ILE A 123 -3.42 -16.98 10.14
C ILE A 123 -4.85 -17.54 10.28
N GLU A 124 -5.36 -17.66 11.52
CA GLU A 124 -6.74 -18.08 11.74
C GLU A 124 -7.75 -17.03 11.24
N ASP A 125 -7.48 -15.73 11.46
CA ASP A 125 -8.30 -14.68 10.83
C ASP A 125 -8.26 -14.77 9.30
N VAL A 126 -7.10 -15.07 8.69
CA VAL A 126 -7.00 -15.27 7.23
C VAL A 126 -7.90 -16.41 6.78
N ARG A 127 -7.89 -17.56 7.45
CA ARG A 127 -8.77 -18.69 7.10
C ARG A 127 -10.26 -18.32 7.17
N ARG A 128 -10.64 -17.59 8.21
CA ARG A 128 -12.03 -17.11 8.39
C ARG A 128 -12.43 -16.13 7.30
N ILE A 129 -11.56 -15.18 6.94
CA ILE A 129 -11.80 -14.22 5.86
C ILE A 129 -11.89 -14.95 4.52
N ALA A 130 -10.98 -15.87 4.24
CA ALA A 130 -11.00 -16.66 3.01
C ALA A 130 -12.27 -17.52 2.89
N ALA A 131 -12.76 -18.08 4.01
CA ALA A 131 -14.03 -18.80 4.04
C ALA A 131 -15.22 -17.87 3.76
N LEU A 132 -15.24 -16.67 4.34
CA LEU A 132 -16.24 -15.65 4.05
C LEU A 132 -16.23 -15.27 2.57
N LEU A 133 -15.07 -14.96 2.00
CA LEU A 133 -14.95 -14.59 0.59
C LEU A 133 -15.42 -15.71 -0.33
N LYS A 134 -15.10 -16.96 -0.03
CA LYS A 134 -15.58 -18.12 -0.80
C LYS A 134 -17.11 -18.29 -0.77
N SER A 135 -17.78 -17.81 0.28
CA SER A 135 -19.24 -17.86 0.38
C SER A 135 -19.94 -16.76 -0.45
N LEU A 136 -19.20 -15.74 -0.90
CA LEU A 136 -19.74 -14.68 -1.74
C LEU A 136 -19.80 -15.10 -3.23
N PRO A 137 -20.71 -14.51 -4.02
CA PRO A 137 -20.69 -14.66 -5.47
C PRO A 137 -19.32 -14.35 -6.04
N ALA A 138 -18.89 -15.07 -7.07
CA ALA A 138 -17.59 -14.82 -7.70
C ALA A 138 -17.49 -13.41 -8.31
N GLU A 139 -18.59 -12.93 -8.87
CA GLU A 139 -18.70 -11.58 -9.42
C GLU A 139 -18.71 -10.54 -8.26
N GLY A 140 -17.78 -9.59 -8.31
CA GLY A 140 -17.65 -8.55 -7.29
C GLY A 140 -16.99 -9.02 -5.98
N ARG A 141 -16.49 -10.25 -5.90
CA ARG A 141 -15.71 -10.73 -4.78
C ARG A 141 -14.39 -9.97 -4.70
N PRO A 142 -14.05 -9.36 -3.54
CA PRO A 142 -12.75 -8.72 -3.38
C PRO A 142 -11.60 -9.69 -3.50
N GLY A 143 -10.48 -9.24 -4.12
CA GLY A 143 -9.19 -9.91 -3.99
C GLY A 143 -8.69 -9.87 -2.56
N PHE A 144 -7.86 -10.85 -2.15
CA PHE A 144 -7.37 -10.97 -0.79
C PHE A 144 -5.86 -11.13 -0.73
N GLU A 145 -5.17 -10.06 -0.32
CA GLU A 145 -3.71 -10.02 -0.14
C GLU A 145 -3.31 -10.27 1.31
N GLY A 146 -2.32 -11.16 1.52
CA GLY A 146 -1.60 -11.28 2.76
C GLY A 146 -0.34 -10.42 2.72
N ASN A 147 -0.27 -9.33 3.50
CA ASN A 147 0.88 -8.44 3.51
C ASN A 147 1.82 -8.76 4.68
N ILE A 148 3.09 -9.10 4.39
CA ILE A 148 4.09 -9.43 5.40
C ILE A 148 4.86 -8.16 5.77
N ALA A 149 4.47 -7.56 6.90
CA ALA A 149 5.16 -6.42 7.50
C ALA A 149 6.47 -6.85 8.18
N THR A 150 7.39 -5.90 8.39
CA THR A 150 8.74 -6.14 8.95
C THR A 150 9.55 -7.21 8.21
N ALA A 151 9.29 -7.41 6.92
CA ALA A 151 9.92 -8.48 6.13
C ALA A 151 11.44 -8.34 5.98
N PHE A 152 11.96 -7.13 6.15
CA PHE A 152 13.38 -6.82 5.94
C PHE A 152 14.14 -6.48 7.23
N GLY A 153 13.45 -6.48 8.36
CA GLY A 153 13.99 -6.16 9.67
C GLY A 153 12.93 -5.53 10.59
N CYS A 154 13.21 -5.51 11.88
CA CYS A 154 12.29 -5.00 12.90
C CYS A 154 13.03 -4.18 13.94
N THR A 155 12.48 -3.02 14.34
CA THR A 155 13.07 -2.21 15.41
C THR A 155 12.94 -2.85 16.79
N LEU A 156 11.99 -3.79 16.97
CA LEU A 156 11.76 -4.47 18.26
C LEU A 156 12.55 -5.79 18.37
N GLU A 157 12.65 -6.58 17.29
CA GLU A 157 13.36 -7.87 17.29
C GLU A 157 14.73 -7.81 16.61
N GLY A 158 15.03 -6.79 15.84
CA GLY A 158 16.25 -6.68 15.04
C GLY A 158 16.15 -7.48 13.75
N VAL A 159 17.08 -8.39 13.53
CA VAL A 159 17.15 -9.20 12.29
C VAL A 159 15.96 -10.14 12.18
N VAL A 160 15.26 -10.07 11.06
CA VAL A 160 14.19 -11.01 10.69
C VAL A 160 14.77 -12.02 9.69
N PRO A 161 14.82 -13.33 10.02
CA PRO A 161 15.34 -14.34 9.11
C PRO A 161 14.48 -14.45 7.84
N GLU A 162 15.12 -14.43 6.66
CA GLU A 162 14.40 -14.58 5.37
C GLU A 162 13.59 -15.87 5.30
N LYS A 163 14.12 -16.96 5.87
CA LYS A 163 13.39 -18.24 5.98
C LYS A 163 12.04 -18.07 6.68
N LYS A 164 11.98 -17.24 7.74
CA LYS A 164 10.74 -16.95 8.46
C LYS A 164 9.73 -16.24 7.60
N VAL A 165 10.18 -15.26 6.79
CA VAL A 165 9.30 -14.55 5.84
C VAL A 165 8.72 -15.50 4.80
N VAL A 166 9.56 -16.40 4.25
CA VAL A 166 9.12 -17.43 3.29
C VAL A 166 8.09 -18.40 3.91
N GLU A 167 8.36 -18.87 5.13
CA GLU A 167 7.43 -19.76 5.87
C GLU A 167 6.06 -19.08 6.08
N LEU A 168 6.05 -17.79 6.43
CA LEU A 168 4.82 -17.03 6.63
C LEU A 168 4.09 -16.77 5.29
N ALA A 169 4.83 -16.51 4.21
CA ALA A 169 4.23 -16.38 2.87
C ALA A 169 3.49 -17.65 2.46
N VAL A 170 4.12 -18.81 2.63
CA VAL A 170 3.48 -20.12 2.37
C VAL A 170 2.25 -20.32 3.26
N ALA A 171 2.37 -20.03 4.57
CA ALA A 171 1.26 -20.21 5.51
C ALA A 171 0.05 -19.30 5.19
N LEU A 172 0.28 -18.05 4.71
CA LEU A 172 -0.79 -17.13 4.28
C LEU A 172 -1.49 -17.66 3.02
N MET A 173 -0.72 -18.17 2.03
CA MET A 173 -1.28 -18.78 0.83
C MET A 173 -2.12 -20.02 1.16
N GLU A 174 -1.61 -20.92 2.01
CA GLU A 174 -2.33 -22.12 2.46
C GLU A 174 -3.59 -21.76 3.28
N ALA A 175 -3.57 -20.64 4.00
CA ALA A 175 -4.72 -20.14 4.75
C ALA A 175 -5.78 -19.51 3.83
N GLY A 176 -5.44 -19.16 2.58
CA GLY A 176 -6.39 -18.74 1.56
C GLY A 176 -6.24 -17.31 1.04
N CYS A 177 -5.10 -16.66 1.29
CA CYS A 177 -4.74 -15.45 0.53
C CYS A 177 -4.55 -15.80 -0.96
N GLU A 178 -4.88 -14.87 -1.84
CA GLU A 178 -4.73 -15.05 -3.29
C GLU A 178 -3.34 -14.64 -3.76
N ASP A 179 -2.74 -13.67 -3.05
CA ASP A 179 -1.39 -13.16 -3.29
C ASP A 179 -0.74 -12.64 -1.99
N ILE A 180 0.55 -12.31 -2.10
CA ILE A 180 1.40 -11.88 -0.99
C ILE A 180 2.01 -10.51 -1.33
N GLY A 181 2.04 -9.62 -0.34
CA GLY A 181 2.84 -8.40 -0.34
C GLY A 181 4.00 -8.49 0.66
N LEU A 182 5.11 -7.82 0.39
CA LEU A 182 6.23 -7.66 1.31
C LEU A 182 6.38 -6.19 1.70
N SER A 183 6.44 -5.88 3.00
CA SER A 183 6.62 -4.50 3.46
C SER A 183 7.91 -4.30 4.25
N ASP A 184 8.65 -3.28 3.86
CA ASP A 184 9.79 -2.73 4.60
C ASP A 184 9.32 -1.70 5.63
N THR A 185 8.54 -2.16 6.60
CA THR A 185 7.89 -1.34 7.63
C THR A 185 8.84 -0.39 8.38
N THR A 186 10.11 -0.72 8.41
CA THR A 186 11.14 -0.03 9.21
C THR A 186 12.19 0.72 8.38
N GLY A 187 12.19 0.54 7.06
CA GLY A 187 13.18 1.14 6.16
C GLY A 187 14.56 0.48 6.20
N TYR A 188 14.65 -0.78 6.62
CA TYR A 188 15.93 -1.52 6.72
C TYR A 188 16.31 -2.27 5.45
N ALA A 189 15.42 -2.34 4.46
CA ALA A 189 15.69 -3.03 3.21
C ALA A 189 16.87 -2.40 2.46
N ASN A 190 17.70 -3.25 1.87
CA ASN A 190 18.68 -2.85 0.90
C ASN A 190 18.45 -3.59 -0.44
N PRO A 191 18.94 -3.08 -1.56
CA PRO A 191 18.65 -3.66 -2.89
C PRO A 191 19.01 -5.15 -3.01
N MET A 192 20.10 -5.59 -2.37
CA MET A 192 20.53 -6.99 -2.43
C MET A 192 19.63 -7.90 -1.60
N GLN A 193 19.21 -7.46 -0.42
CA GLN A 193 18.28 -8.19 0.43
C GLN A 193 16.90 -8.27 -0.24
N LEU A 194 16.40 -7.14 -0.77
CA LEU A 194 15.15 -7.07 -1.52
C LEU A 194 15.13 -8.08 -2.67
N ARG A 195 16.14 -8.02 -3.56
CA ARG A 195 16.26 -8.94 -4.68
C ARG A 195 16.28 -10.42 -4.25
N ARG A 196 17.00 -10.75 -3.18
CA ARG A 196 17.12 -12.11 -2.68
C ARG A 196 15.78 -12.60 -2.09
N LEU A 197 15.14 -11.79 -1.25
CA LEU A 197 13.89 -12.16 -0.60
C LEU A 197 12.73 -12.31 -1.60
N ILE A 198 12.60 -11.40 -2.57
CA ILE A 198 11.65 -11.52 -3.69
C ILE A 198 11.82 -12.85 -4.41
N ARG A 199 13.06 -13.24 -4.73
CA ARG A 199 13.33 -14.51 -5.40
C ARG A 199 12.89 -15.69 -4.53
N LEU A 200 13.29 -15.74 -3.26
CA LEU A 200 12.96 -16.83 -2.34
C LEU A 200 11.45 -16.98 -2.15
N VAL A 201 10.72 -15.87 -1.96
CA VAL A 201 9.26 -15.92 -1.82
C VAL A 201 8.61 -16.40 -3.11
N ARG A 202 9.02 -15.88 -4.28
CA ARG A 202 8.49 -16.32 -5.59
C ARG A 202 8.75 -17.80 -5.88
N GLU A 203 9.90 -18.31 -5.47
CA GLU A 203 10.22 -19.74 -5.58
C GLU A 203 9.30 -20.59 -4.70
N ALA A 204 8.90 -20.10 -3.53
CA ALA A 204 8.07 -20.84 -2.57
C ALA A 204 6.57 -20.79 -2.87
N VAL A 205 6.03 -19.62 -3.25
CA VAL A 205 4.57 -19.42 -3.41
C VAL A 205 4.12 -19.35 -4.87
N GLY A 206 5.06 -19.22 -5.81
CA GLY A 206 4.79 -18.98 -7.22
C GLY A 206 5.08 -17.54 -7.65
N ARG A 207 5.58 -17.38 -8.88
CA ARG A 207 6.06 -16.09 -9.40
C ARG A 207 4.98 -15.01 -9.38
N ASP A 208 3.76 -15.38 -9.77
CA ASP A 208 2.63 -14.47 -9.92
C ASP A 208 1.89 -14.22 -8.59
N LYS A 209 2.33 -14.91 -7.51
CA LYS A 209 1.72 -14.81 -6.19
C LYS A 209 2.38 -13.79 -5.28
N LEU A 210 3.54 -13.27 -5.61
CA LEU A 210 4.12 -12.09 -4.98
C LEU A 210 3.72 -10.87 -5.82
N SER A 211 2.66 -10.18 -5.39
CA SER A 211 2.01 -9.11 -6.13
C SER A 211 2.55 -7.72 -5.83
N SER A 212 3.04 -7.49 -4.60
CA SER A 212 3.41 -6.16 -4.17
C SER A 212 4.66 -6.12 -3.30
N VAL A 213 5.35 -4.97 -3.34
CA VAL A 213 6.42 -4.60 -2.41
C VAL A 213 6.16 -3.18 -1.94
N HIS A 214 6.02 -2.99 -0.63
CA HIS A 214 5.80 -1.70 0.01
C HIS A 214 7.09 -1.25 0.71
N LEU A 215 7.71 -0.20 0.21
CA LEU A 215 9.02 0.25 0.66
C LEU A 215 8.95 1.53 1.48
N HIS A 216 9.63 1.53 2.62
CA HIS A 216 9.84 2.66 3.50
C HIS A 216 11.33 3.01 3.53
N ASN A 217 11.78 3.91 2.72
CA ASN A 217 13.20 4.34 2.74
C ASN A 217 13.37 5.81 2.40
N THR A 218 12.36 6.62 2.66
CA THR A 218 12.40 8.07 2.43
C THR A 218 11.66 8.82 3.55
N ARG A 219 11.39 10.11 3.33
CA ARG A 219 10.64 10.97 4.26
C ARG A 219 9.21 11.25 3.81
N GLY A 220 8.63 10.40 2.94
CA GLY A 220 7.23 10.52 2.56
C GLY A 220 6.29 10.35 3.77
N LEU A 221 5.05 10.75 3.63
CA LEU A 221 4.03 10.48 4.64
C LEU A 221 3.95 8.98 4.89
N GLY A 222 3.83 8.59 6.14
CA GLY A 222 3.81 7.19 6.55
C GLY A 222 4.86 6.90 7.61
N GLY A 223 4.76 5.72 8.17
CA GLY A 223 5.64 5.25 9.24
C GLY A 223 4.91 4.26 10.14
N CYS A 224 5.61 3.71 11.11
CA CYS A 224 5.01 2.78 12.05
C CYS A 224 5.10 3.35 13.47
N PRO A 225 3.98 3.54 14.19
CA PRO A 225 4.00 4.04 15.56
C PRO A 225 4.72 3.08 16.53
N HIS A 226 4.85 1.81 16.15
CA HIS A 226 5.59 0.78 16.92
C HIS A 226 7.05 0.63 16.46
N ALA A 227 7.51 1.48 15.55
CA ALA A 227 8.89 1.52 15.07
C ALA A 227 9.43 2.95 15.12
N PRO A 228 9.75 3.49 16.31
CA PRO A 228 10.31 4.83 16.45
C PRO A 228 11.58 4.99 15.61
N GLY A 229 11.62 6.04 14.79
CA GLY A 229 12.74 6.28 13.87
C GLY A 229 12.68 5.52 12.55
N ALA A 230 11.61 4.77 12.27
CA ALA A 230 11.36 4.24 10.93
C ALA A 230 11.23 5.38 9.91
N SER A 231 11.72 5.12 8.69
CA SER A 231 11.52 6.03 7.57
C SER A 231 10.07 5.99 7.08
N GLY A 232 9.62 7.04 6.39
CA GLY A 232 8.31 7.08 5.75
C GLY A 232 8.26 6.36 4.41
N ASN A 233 7.10 6.37 3.79
CA ASN A 233 6.85 5.82 2.46
C ASN A 233 7.78 6.43 1.40
N ILE A 234 8.02 5.71 0.31
CA ILE A 234 8.54 6.32 -0.91
C ILE A 234 7.52 7.34 -1.40
N VAL A 235 8.00 8.53 -1.75
CA VAL A 235 7.17 9.58 -2.35
C VAL A 235 6.77 9.13 -3.74
N THR A 236 5.48 9.11 -4.04
CA THR A 236 4.94 8.55 -5.29
C THR A 236 5.46 9.30 -6.51
N GLU A 237 5.57 10.61 -6.43
CA GLU A 237 6.13 11.45 -7.51
C GLU A 237 7.60 11.11 -7.80
N ASP A 238 8.41 10.88 -6.76
CA ASP A 238 9.81 10.48 -6.90
C ASP A 238 9.93 9.08 -7.50
N LEU A 239 9.04 8.16 -7.11
CA LEU A 239 9.00 6.81 -7.65
C LEU A 239 8.60 6.82 -9.13
N VAL A 240 7.56 7.55 -9.49
CA VAL A 240 7.10 7.67 -10.88
C VAL A 240 8.20 8.29 -11.75
N PHE A 241 8.81 9.40 -11.30
CA PHE A 241 9.94 10.01 -11.99
C PHE A 241 11.09 9.04 -12.23
N MET A 242 11.47 8.27 -11.21
CA MET A 242 12.53 7.27 -11.31
C MET A 242 12.17 6.16 -12.31
N LEU A 243 10.96 5.61 -12.25
CA LEU A 243 10.52 4.55 -13.16
C LEU A 243 10.46 5.03 -14.61
N ASP A 244 9.93 6.22 -14.86
CA ASP A 244 9.90 6.83 -16.18
C ASP A 244 11.33 7.09 -16.72
N ALA A 245 12.24 7.57 -15.87
CA ALA A 245 13.64 7.77 -16.23
C ALA A 245 14.38 6.45 -16.55
N MET A 246 13.91 5.32 -16.02
CA MET A 246 14.37 3.99 -16.35
C MET A 246 13.72 3.42 -17.62
N GLY A 247 12.80 4.15 -18.25
CA GLY A 247 12.05 3.70 -19.44
C GLY A 247 10.91 2.73 -19.11
N LEU A 248 10.47 2.66 -17.85
CA LEU A 248 9.38 1.80 -17.40
C LEU A 248 8.06 2.59 -17.38
N ARG A 249 7.06 2.08 -18.08
CA ARG A 249 5.74 2.74 -18.19
C ARG A 249 4.91 2.47 -16.95
N THR A 250 4.50 3.53 -16.25
CA THR A 250 3.57 3.45 -15.11
C THR A 250 2.13 3.74 -15.53
N GLY A 251 1.95 4.45 -16.64
CA GLY A 251 0.67 4.97 -17.08
C GLY A 251 0.21 6.21 -16.31
N ILE A 252 1.08 6.78 -15.46
CA ILE A 252 0.80 7.96 -14.64
C ILE A 252 1.36 9.20 -15.33
N ASP A 253 0.54 10.23 -15.43
CA ASP A 253 0.95 11.58 -15.87
C ASP A 253 1.60 12.32 -14.69
N ILE A 254 2.92 12.38 -14.68
CA ILE A 254 3.69 12.98 -13.58
C ILE A 254 3.39 14.48 -13.41
N GLY A 255 3.03 15.19 -14.48
CA GLY A 255 2.64 16.61 -14.40
C GLY A 255 1.39 16.79 -13.56
N LYS A 256 0.35 16.00 -13.87
CA LYS A 256 -0.89 15.99 -13.09
C LYS A 256 -0.68 15.48 -11.66
N LEU A 257 0.18 14.47 -11.49
CA LEU A 257 0.51 13.94 -10.17
C LEU A 257 1.14 15.02 -9.27
N LEU A 258 2.03 15.84 -9.82
CA LEU A 258 2.62 16.98 -9.08
C LEU A 258 1.57 18.03 -8.66
N GLU A 259 0.51 18.24 -9.46
CA GLU A 259 -0.59 19.15 -9.11
C GLU A 259 -1.42 18.64 -7.91
N VAL A 260 -1.52 17.32 -7.71
CA VAL A 260 -2.23 16.71 -6.57
C VAL A 260 -1.67 17.20 -5.24
N ARG A 261 -0.38 17.50 -5.17
CA ARG A 261 0.30 18.00 -3.97
C ARG A 261 -0.35 19.24 -3.36
N GLN A 262 -1.01 20.05 -4.18
CA GLN A 262 -1.71 21.24 -3.69
C GLN A 262 -2.86 20.88 -2.73
N ILE A 263 -3.60 19.80 -3.02
CA ILE A 263 -4.69 19.32 -2.16
C ILE A 263 -4.14 18.93 -0.78
N LEU A 264 -2.97 18.26 -0.75
CA LEU A 264 -2.31 17.87 0.49
C LEU A 264 -1.86 19.10 1.29
N ARG A 265 -1.21 20.08 0.66
CA ARG A 265 -0.74 21.31 1.32
C ARG A 265 -1.88 22.12 1.93
N GLU A 266 -3.01 22.21 1.23
CA GLU A 266 -4.19 22.96 1.72
C GLU A 266 -4.92 22.21 2.84
N SER A 267 -4.93 20.87 2.80
CA SER A 267 -5.68 20.04 3.75
C SER A 267 -4.88 19.64 4.98
N LEU A 268 -3.56 19.71 4.91
CA LEU A 268 -2.61 19.31 5.97
C LEU A 268 -1.56 20.42 6.18
N PRO A 269 -1.97 21.64 6.52
CA PRO A 269 -1.07 22.81 6.60
C PRO A 269 -0.01 22.68 7.68
N ASP A 270 -0.25 21.87 8.71
CA ASP A 270 0.68 21.67 9.84
C ASP A 270 1.59 20.45 9.66
N ASP A 271 1.42 19.68 8.57
CA ASP A 271 2.22 18.50 8.30
C ASP A 271 3.26 18.80 7.20
N GLU A 272 4.49 18.37 7.45
CA GLU A 272 5.57 18.54 6.49
C GLU A 272 5.47 17.49 5.37
N LEU A 273 5.42 17.95 4.12
CA LEU A 273 5.34 17.11 2.94
C LEU A 273 6.69 17.09 2.24
N TYR A 274 7.36 15.95 2.26
CA TYR A 274 8.65 15.76 1.60
C TYR A 274 8.48 15.20 0.18
N GLY A 275 9.44 15.49 -0.68
CA GLY A 275 9.57 14.91 -2.02
C GLY A 275 10.61 15.68 -2.83
N PHE A 276 11.52 14.98 -3.47
CA PHE A 276 12.56 15.64 -4.28
C PHE A 276 11.97 16.20 -5.58
N THR A 277 11.21 15.41 -6.30
CA THR A 277 10.56 15.82 -7.56
C THR A 277 9.53 16.92 -7.35
N PRO A 278 8.64 16.86 -6.32
CA PRO A 278 7.73 17.95 -6.02
C PRO A 278 8.40 19.28 -5.64
N ASP A 279 9.57 19.23 -5.02
CA ASP A 279 10.28 20.42 -4.54
C ASP A 279 11.20 21.01 -5.62
N ALA A 280 11.90 20.16 -6.38
CA ALA A 280 12.83 20.57 -7.43
C ALA A 280 12.14 20.86 -8.78
N GLY A 281 10.96 20.27 -9.00
CA GLY A 281 10.31 20.24 -10.30
C GLY A 281 10.96 19.25 -11.27
N LEU A 282 10.32 19.07 -12.43
CA LEU A 282 10.86 18.23 -13.48
C LEU A 282 12.03 18.91 -14.20
N PRO A 283 13.06 18.16 -14.64
CA PRO A 283 14.16 18.71 -15.39
C PRO A 283 13.68 19.38 -16.69
N LYS A 284 14.37 20.44 -17.08
CA LYS A 284 14.06 21.12 -18.34
C LYS A 284 14.19 20.17 -19.52
N GLY A 285 13.15 20.07 -20.34
CA GLY A 285 13.10 19.15 -21.48
C GLY A 285 12.60 17.74 -21.16
N TYR A 286 12.23 17.49 -19.91
CA TYR A 286 11.52 16.27 -19.54
C TYR A 286 10.09 16.33 -20.11
N GLY A 287 9.64 15.26 -20.78
CA GLY A 287 8.32 15.14 -21.38
C GLY A 287 7.69 13.77 -21.14
N PRO A 288 6.43 13.56 -21.60
CA PRO A 288 5.77 12.27 -21.50
C PRO A 288 6.62 11.15 -22.11
N GLY A 289 6.94 10.12 -21.35
CA GLY A 289 7.83 9.04 -21.77
C GLY A 289 9.29 9.21 -21.34
N GLY A 290 9.55 10.12 -20.39
CA GLY A 290 10.87 10.31 -19.80
C GLY A 290 11.80 11.22 -20.58
N TRP A 291 13.11 11.03 -20.43
CA TRP A 291 14.11 11.75 -21.17
C TRP A 291 13.99 11.41 -22.66
N GLY A 292 13.64 12.39 -23.46
CA GLY A 292 13.66 12.23 -24.91
C GLY A 292 15.06 11.77 -25.35
N VAL A 293 15.22 10.48 -25.49
CA VAL A 293 16.35 9.92 -26.23
C VAL A 293 15.99 10.12 -27.68
N ALA A 294 16.56 11.20 -28.26
CA ALA A 294 16.47 11.49 -29.68
C ALA A 294 17.16 10.39 -30.50
#